data_91ee8827c2c9093fbd57503be2c23330
#
_entry.id   91ee8827c2c9093fbd57503be2c23330
#
_cell.length_a   1.000
_cell.length_b   1.000
_cell.length_c   1.000
_cell.angle_alpha   90.00
_cell.angle_beta   90.00
_cell.angle_gamma   90.00
#
_symmetry.space_group_name_H-M   'P 1'
#
loop_
_entity.id
_entity.type
_entity.pdbx_description
1 polymer ?
#
loop_
_entity_poly.entity_id
_entity_poly.type
_entity_poly.pdbx_seq_one_letter_code
_entity_poly.pdbx_strand_id
1 'polypeptide(L)'
;MKKNIYYSLLISAMVSVSAAEETRQVDKHEHGVGELNIAIEGNAIDFEFFIPGADIVGFEYEAKTESDIALVNAALEKFENFDNIFSLPESSNCNLVNSEIGVNQDDDHDEH
;
A
#
# COMPACT_ATOMS: atom_id res chain seq x y z
N MET A 1 29.27 -25.95 -47.45
CA MET A 1 28.95 -25.85 -47.00
C MET A 1 28.02 -25.60 -46.35
N LYS A 2 27.58 -25.62 -45.88
CA LYS A 2 26.77 -25.39 -45.34
C LYS A 2 26.44 -25.27 -44.25
N LYS A 3 26.15 -24.61 -43.65
CA LYS A 3 25.87 -24.33 -42.68
C LYS A 3 24.83 -24.22 -42.12
N ASN A 4 24.45 -24.29 -41.45
CA ASN A 4 23.58 -24.43 -40.95
C ASN A 4 23.12 -24.07 -39.94
N ILE A 5 22.76 -23.63 -39.59
CA ILE A 5 22.25 -23.00 -39.07
C ILE A 5 21.28 -23.12 -38.28
N TYR A 6 21.00 -23.19 -37.69
CA TYR A 6 20.28 -23.56 -36.99
C TYR A 6 19.93 -23.06 -35.90
N TYR A 7 20.07 -22.48 -35.59
CA TYR A 7 19.89 -21.86 -34.75
C TYR A 7 18.89 -21.49 -34.19
N SER A 8 18.71 -21.17 -34.47
CA SER A 8 17.74 -20.83 -34.25
C SER A 8 16.96 -21.09 -33.26
N LEU A 9 16.90 -21.61 -32.97
CA LEU A 9 16.21 -22.02 -32.20
C LEU A 9 16.05 -21.63 -31.06
N LEU A 10 16.58 -21.27 -30.68
CA LEU A 10 16.62 -20.91 -29.73
C LEU A 10 15.76 -20.32 -29.05
N ILE A 11 15.57 -19.90 -29.07
CA ILE A 11 14.82 -19.35 -28.71
C ILE A 11 14.05 -19.30 -27.74
N SER A 12 13.89 -19.40 -27.62
CA SER A 12 13.13 -19.40 -27.13
C SER A 12 12.57 -19.50 -26.14
N ALA A 13 12.87 -19.64 -25.61
CA ALA A 13 12.44 -19.81 -24.46
C ALA A 13 12.21 -18.66 -23.75
N MET A 14 11.52 -17.99 -24.17
CA MET A 14 11.03 -17.08 -23.54
C MET A 14 10.19 -17.47 -22.58
N VAL A 15 10.65 -17.74 -21.65
CA VAL A 15 9.91 -17.84 -20.52
C VAL A 15 9.46 -16.54 -20.15
N SER A 16 8.41 -16.27 -20.62
CA SER A 16 7.66 -15.29 -20.00
C SER A 16 7.34 -15.82 -18.66
N VAL A 17 8.11 -15.48 -17.79
CA VAL A 17 7.65 -15.48 -16.48
C VAL A 17 6.66 -14.36 -16.42
N SER A 18 5.51 -14.67 -16.71
CA SER A 18 4.47 -13.89 -16.21
C SER A 18 4.55 -14.07 -14.73
N ALA A 19 5.27 -13.23 -14.11
CA ALA A 19 5.03 -13.01 -12.76
C ALA A 19 3.56 -12.78 -12.67
N ALA A 20 2.91 -13.66 -12.05
CA ALA A 20 1.55 -13.44 -11.74
C ALA A 20 1.55 -12.24 -10.85
N GLU A 21 1.43 -11.13 -11.44
CA GLU A 21 0.96 -10.01 -10.72
C GLU A 21 -0.42 -10.41 -10.32
N GLU A 22 -0.50 -10.90 -9.14
CA GLU A 22 -1.75 -10.85 -8.49
C GLU A 22 -2.05 -9.38 -8.36
N THR A 23 -2.64 -8.86 -9.39
CA THR A 23 -3.37 -7.65 -9.22
C THR A 23 -4.46 -8.02 -8.26
N ARG A 24 -4.17 -7.86 -7.01
CA ARG A 24 -5.22 -7.83 -6.05
C ARG A 24 -6.07 -6.66 -6.43
N GLN A 25 -7.10 -6.95 -7.12
CA GLN A 25 -8.17 -6.00 -7.20
C GLN A 25 -8.68 -5.86 -5.78
N VAL A 26 -8.26 -4.77 -5.17
CA VAL A 26 -8.81 -4.40 -3.88
C VAL A 26 -10.19 -3.83 -4.16
N ASP A 27 -11.04 -4.64 -4.74
CA ASP A 27 -12.39 -4.23 -5.07
C ASP A 27 -13.33 -4.30 -3.88
N LYS A 28 -12.85 -4.72 -2.75
CA LYS A 28 -13.69 -4.78 -1.56
C LYS A 28 -12.83 -4.57 -0.35
N HIS A 29 -13.10 -3.50 0.34
CA HIS A 29 -12.56 -3.30 1.66
C HIS A 29 -13.11 -4.40 2.58
N GLU A 30 -12.26 -5.31 2.95
CA GLU A 30 -12.61 -6.27 3.96
C GLU A 30 -12.40 -5.64 5.32
N HIS A 31 -13.44 -5.56 6.11
CA HIS A 31 -13.34 -5.09 7.48
C HIS A 31 -12.38 -5.98 8.26
N GLY A 32 -11.52 -5.36 9.04
CA GLY A 32 -10.53 -6.06 9.83
C GLY A 32 -9.25 -6.44 9.09
N VAL A 33 -9.12 -6.04 7.83
CA VAL A 33 -7.92 -6.33 7.03
C VAL A 33 -7.25 -5.04 6.60
N GLY A 34 -6.06 -4.82 7.11
CA GLY A 34 -5.19 -3.73 6.66
C GLY A 34 -4.14 -4.25 5.70
N GLU A 35 -3.57 -3.36 4.95
CA GLU A 35 -2.49 -3.67 4.03
C GLU A 35 -1.26 -2.85 4.40
N LEU A 36 -0.11 -3.50 4.49
CA LEU A 36 1.16 -2.84 4.74
C LEU A 36 2.14 -3.23 3.64
N ASN A 37 2.61 -2.25 2.91
CA ASN A 37 3.66 -2.42 1.93
C ASN A 37 4.95 -1.85 2.47
N ILE A 38 6.02 -2.60 2.36
CA ILE A 38 7.34 -2.18 2.81
C ILE A 38 8.29 -2.29 1.63
N ALA A 39 8.95 -1.20 1.31
CA ALA A 39 9.98 -1.16 0.29
C ALA A 39 11.30 -0.72 0.91
N ILE A 40 12.36 -1.45 0.60
CA ILE A 40 13.71 -1.12 1.07
C ILE A 40 14.55 -0.80 -0.14
N GLU A 41 15.12 0.40 -0.16
CA GLU A 41 15.96 0.84 -1.25
C GLU A 41 17.18 1.56 -0.67
N GLY A 42 18.35 0.94 -0.80
CA GLY A 42 19.57 1.47 -0.22
C GLY A 42 19.45 1.62 1.29
N ASN A 43 19.54 2.83 1.78
CA ASN A 43 19.42 3.17 3.19
C ASN A 43 18.03 3.67 3.57
N ALA A 44 17.07 3.58 2.65
CA ALA A 44 15.73 4.07 2.88
C ALA A 44 14.75 2.90 3.02
N ILE A 45 13.80 3.06 3.91
CA ILE A 45 12.67 2.15 4.08
C ILE A 45 11.42 2.97 3.92
N ASP A 46 10.56 2.54 3.01
CA ASP A 46 9.25 3.13 2.81
C ASP A 46 8.17 2.22 3.36
N PHE A 47 7.31 2.76 4.17
CA PHE A 47 6.14 2.06 4.68
C PHE A 47 4.89 2.70 4.08
N GLU A 48 4.05 1.89 3.50
CA GLU A 48 2.77 2.32 2.98
C GLU A 48 1.68 1.50 3.63
N PHE A 49 0.77 2.16 4.29
CA PHE A 49 -0.18 1.50 5.16
C PHE A 49 -1.61 1.90 4.83
N PHE A 50 -2.45 0.93 4.53
CA PHE A 50 -3.85 1.15 4.23
C PHE A 50 -4.71 0.43 5.26
N ILE A 51 -5.58 1.16 5.90
CA ILE A 51 -6.51 0.61 6.89
C ILE A 51 -7.90 1.09 6.54
N PRO A 52 -8.89 0.18 6.49
CA PRO A 52 -10.27 0.58 6.30
C PRO A 52 -10.73 1.54 7.39
N GLY A 53 -11.43 2.59 7.00
CA GLY A 53 -11.91 3.60 7.96
C GLY A 53 -12.78 3.01 9.06
N ALA A 54 -13.60 2.02 8.74
CA ALA A 54 -14.46 1.38 9.71
C ALA A 54 -13.70 0.74 10.87
N ASP A 55 -12.47 0.27 10.63
CA ASP A 55 -11.64 -0.35 11.67
C ASP A 55 -10.99 0.67 12.59
N ILE A 56 -10.96 1.92 12.20
CA ILE A 56 -10.32 2.98 12.96
C ILE A 56 -11.33 3.90 13.63
N VAL A 57 -12.30 4.38 12.87
CA VAL A 57 -13.30 5.35 13.36
C VAL A 57 -14.70 4.77 13.48
N GLY A 58 -14.91 3.57 12.95
CA GLY A 58 -16.20 2.88 13.02
C GLY A 58 -17.13 3.12 11.85
N PHE A 59 -16.71 3.87 10.85
CA PHE A 59 -17.51 4.14 9.66
C PHE A 59 -16.63 4.37 8.43
N GLU A 60 -17.23 4.24 7.24
CA GLU A 60 -16.53 4.47 5.96
C GLU A 60 -17.15 5.59 5.12
N TYR A 61 -18.29 6.11 5.53
CA TYR A 61 -18.89 7.24 4.84
C TYR A 61 -18.09 8.53 5.07
N GLU A 62 -18.34 9.52 4.25
CA GLU A 62 -17.71 10.82 4.41
C GLU A 62 -18.12 11.50 5.72
N ALA A 63 -17.15 11.89 6.53
CA ALA A 63 -17.41 12.55 7.80
C ALA A 63 -17.94 13.96 7.54
N LYS A 64 -19.17 14.21 7.97
CA LYS A 64 -19.85 15.50 7.79
C LYS A 64 -20.32 16.12 9.10
N THR A 65 -20.61 15.30 10.10
CA THR A 65 -21.00 15.81 11.41
C THR A 65 -19.77 16.23 12.21
N GLU A 66 -19.95 17.14 13.16
CA GLU A 66 -18.84 17.56 14.02
C GLU A 66 -18.22 16.38 14.77
N SER A 67 -19.04 15.45 15.23
CA SER A 67 -18.54 14.29 15.96
C SER A 67 -17.74 13.35 15.07
N ASP A 68 -18.18 13.13 13.84
CA ASP A 68 -17.47 12.26 12.90
C ASP A 68 -16.13 12.89 12.46
N ILE A 69 -16.16 14.19 12.20
CA ILE A 69 -14.95 14.93 11.85
C ILE A 69 -13.96 14.89 13.00
N ALA A 70 -14.43 15.02 14.25
CA ALA A 70 -13.55 14.93 15.42
C ALA A 70 -12.91 13.55 15.55
N LEU A 71 -13.66 12.48 15.25
CA LEU A 71 -13.12 11.11 15.27
C LEU A 71 -12.02 10.92 14.22
N VAL A 72 -12.27 11.42 13.01
CA VAL A 72 -11.27 11.33 11.94
C VAL A 72 -10.02 12.11 12.29
N ASN A 73 -10.18 13.33 12.77
CA ASN A 73 -9.05 14.17 13.15
C ASN A 73 -8.24 13.55 14.29
N ALA A 74 -8.90 12.96 15.27
CA ALA A 74 -8.21 12.28 16.37
C ALA A 74 -7.41 11.07 15.88
N ALA A 75 -7.96 10.33 14.91
CA ALA A 75 -7.26 9.21 14.29
C ALA A 75 -6.03 9.68 13.51
N LEU A 76 -6.18 10.73 12.71
CA LEU A 76 -5.07 11.30 11.94
C LEU A 76 -3.94 11.78 12.84
N GLU A 77 -4.26 12.41 13.97
CA GLU A 77 -3.25 12.83 14.94
C GLU A 77 -2.43 11.66 15.48
N LYS A 78 -3.09 10.55 15.74
CA LYS A 78 -2.39 9.35 16.22
C LYS A 78 -1.43 8.80 15.18
N PHE A 79 -1.85 8.81 13.92
CA PHE A 79 -1.04 8.27 12.83
C PHE A 79 0.05 9.21 12.36
N GLU A 80 -0.03 10.49 12.65
CA GLU A 80 1.04 11.44 12.36
C GLU A 80 2.34 11.11 13.08
N ASN A 81 2.24 10.49 14.23
CA ASN A 81 3.41 10.10 14.98
C ASN A 81 3.79 8.66 14.63
N PHE A 82 4.83 8.52 13.84
CA PHE A 82 5.34 7.23 13.41
C PHE A 82 5.62 6.28 14.59
N ASP A 83 6.11 6.80 15.70
CA ASP A 83 6.46 5.99 16.86
C ASP A 83 5.23 5.33 17.54
N ASN A 84 4.04 5.83 17.25
CA ASN A 84 2.82 5.20 17.73
C ASN A 84 2.44 3.95 16.93
N ILE A 85 2.99 3.80 15.74
CA ILE A 85 2.61 2.75 14.80
C ILE A 85 3.70 1.71 14.67
N PHE A 86 4.93 2.14 14.54
CA PHE A 86 6.08 1.28 14.29
C PHE A 86 7.16 1.50 15.33
N SER A 87 7.84 0.43 15.67
CA SER A 87 9.02 0.48 16.53
C SER A 87 10.19 -0.16 15.78
N LEU A 88 11.23 0.61 15.60
CA LEU A 88 12.46 0.14 14.98
C LEU A 88 13.55 0.04 16.03
N PRO A 89 14.46 -0.95 15.92
CA PRO A 89 15.56 -1.06 16.87
C PRO A 89 16.45 0.19 16.84
N GLU A 90 16.92 0.62 17.97
CA GLU A 90 17.85 1.76 18.04
C GLU A 90 19.12 1.51 17.21
N SER A 91 19.54 0.25 17.14
CA SER A 91 20.70 -0.14 16.35
C SER A 91 20.55 0.12 14.84
N SER A 92 19.33 0.29 14.36
CA SER A 92 19.09 0.60 12.95
C SER A 92 19.48 2.02 12.59
N ASN A 93 19.56 2.92 13.57
CA ASN A 93 19.82 4.34 13.35
C ASN A 93 18.90 5.00 12.34
N CYS A 94 17.65 4.53 12.28
CA CYS A 94 16.68 5.10 11.38
C CYS A 94 16.10 6.39 11.92
N ASN A 95 15.93 7.35 11.04
CA ASN A 95 15.31 8.63 11.35
C ASN A 95 14.14 8.84 10.40
N LEU A 96 13.06 9.39 10.90
CA LEU A 96 11.92 9.72 10.05
C LEU A 96 12.28 10.89 9.13
N VAL A 97 12.15 10.67 7.83
CA VAL A 97 12.45 11.68 6.82
C VAL A 97 11.19 12.39 6.36
N ASN A 98 10.13 11.64 6.13
CA ASN A 98 8.87 12.15 5.63
C ASN A 98 7.72 11.27 6.08
N SER A 99 6.58 11.88 6.30
CA SER A 99 5.35 11.17 6.64
C SER A 99 4.16 11.90 6.04
N GLU A 100 3.34 11.17 5.33
CA GLU A 100 2.10 11.67 4.77
C GLU A 100 0.94 10.81 5.24
N ILE A 101 -0.14 11.48 5.57
CA ILE A 101 -1.30 10.80 6.08
C ILE A 101 -2.52 11.42 5.48
N GLY A 102 -3.47 10.62 5.13
CA GLY A 102 -4.70 11.12 4.54
C GLY A 102 -5.83 10.11 4.59
N VAL A 103 -6.99 10.58 4.28
CA VAL A 103 -8.18 9.77 4.11
C VAL A 103 -8.46 9.67 2.62
N ASN A 104 -8.40 8.46 2.11
CA ASN A 104 -8.81 8.23 0.74
C ASN A 104 -10.33 8.10 0.75
N GLN A 105 -10.96 9.00 0.07
CA GLN A 105 -12.37 8.86 -0.20
C GLN A 105 -12.48 8.09 -1.50
N ASP A 106 -13.05 6.91 -1.42
CA ASP A 106 -13.45 6.24 -2.63
C ASP A 106 -14.59 7.06 -3.21
N ASP A 107 -14.28 7.81 -4.24
CA ASP A 107 -15.32 8.41 -5.04
C ASP A 107 -16.04 7.26 -5.73
N ASP A 108 -17.08 6.78 -5.08
CA ASP A 108 -18.04 5.92 -5.73
C ASP A 108 -18.66 6.73 -6.87
N HIS A 109 -17.94 6.77 -7.97
CA HIS A 109 -18.54 7.19 -9.20
C HIS A 109 -19.47 6.07 -9.66
N ASP A 110 -20.61 6.03 -9.01
CA ASP A 110 -21.73 5.33 -9.61
C ASP A 110 -22.12 6.11 -10.86
N GLU A 111 -21.36 5.88 -11.89
CA GLU A 111 -21.83 6.28 -13.19
C GLU A 111 -22.92 5.30 -13.61
N HIS A 112 -24.09 5.73 -13.46
CA HIS A 112 -25.22 5.11 -14.14
C HIS A 112 -25.28 5.58 -15.59
#